data_dfc2842f32e8688f145e3dcaecacbf15
#
_entry.id   dfc2842f32e8688f145e3dcaecacbf15
#
_cell.length_a   1.000
_cell.length_b   1.000
_cell.length_c   1.000
_cell.angle_alpha   90.00
_cell.angle_beta   90.00
_cell.angle_gamma   90.00
#
_symmetry.space_group_name_H-M   'P 1'
#
loop_
_entity.id
_entity.type
_entity.pdbx_description
1 polymer ?
#
loop_
_entity_poly.entity_id
_entity_poly.type
_entity_poly.pdbx_seq_one_letter_code
_entity_poly.pdbx_strand_id
1 'polypeptide(L)'
;MISIVAVTYGQNSILKCFINSIKSQTNNNWTLTIIHDGLNPFLKKELEDENYLIKDKIIFIEYPTRTENYGHLLRKWALENLKLDDYILLTNGDNYYTPNMIDEVLKRNEDLIYFDLVHSHKNVNNHNKHSYGFMNSQLKSSHVDIGNVVVRSNLAKKVGFNSVKFAADWE
;
A
#
# COMPACT_ATOMS: atom_id res chain seq x y z
N MET A 1 14.87 5.72 -4.78
CA MET A 1 13.78 4.92 -5.34
C MET A 1 12.80 4.54 -4.24
N ILE A 2 11.52 4.24 -4.56
CA ILE A 2 10.49 3.87 -3.58
C ILE A 2 10.05 2.43 -3.83
N SER A 3 10.12 1.57 -2.81
CA SER A 3 9.47 0.26 -2.78
C SER A 3 8.04 0.42 -2.27
N ILE A 4 7.05 0.13 -3.10
CA ILE A 4 5.64 0.12 -2.73
C ILE A 4 5.25 -1.31 -2.43
N VAL A 5 4.75 -1.57 -1.23
CA VAL A 5 4.25 -2.88 -0.81
C VAL A 5 2.77 -2.76 -0.49
N ALA A 6 1.94 -3.37 -1.33
CA ALA A 6 0.49 -3.37 -1.18
C ALA A 6 0.00 -4.75 -0.71
N VAL A 7 -0.77 -4.78 0.37
CA VAL A 7 -1.48 -5.99 0.77
C VAL A 7 -2.91 -5.96 0.24
N THR A 8 -3.44 -7.13 -0.16
CA THR A 8 -4.78 -7.23 -0.73
C THR A 8 -5.44 -8.57 -0.39
N TYR A 9 -6.78 -8.57 -0.39
CA TYR A 9 -7.60 -9.76 -0.26
C TYR A 9 -8.95 -9.57 -0.99
N GLY A 10 -9.24 -10.40 -1.99
CA GLY A 10 -10.57 -10.52 -2.61
C GLY A 10 -11.13 -9.29 -3.34
N GLN A 11 -10.31 -8.33 -3.75
CA GLN A 11 -10.76 -7.05 -4.34
C GLN A 11 -10.21 -6.82 -5.76
N ASN A 12 -10.49 -7.74 -6.69
CA ASN A 12 -9.86 -7.77 -8.01
C ASN A 12 -9.98 -6.47 -8.83
N SER A 13 -11.19 -5.89 -8.95
CA SER A 13 -11.40 -4.67 -9.75
C SER A 13 -10.76 -3.43 -9.13
N ILE A 14 -10.83 -3.31 -7.80
CA ILE A 14 -10.23 -2.19 -7.06
C ILE A 14 -8.71 -2.27 -7.12
N LEU A 15 -8.14 -3.48 -7.01
CA LEU A 15 -6.71 -3.71 -7.15
C LEU A 15 -6.19 -3.24 -8.52
N LYS A 16 -6.93 -3.48 -9.60
CA LYS A 16 -6.56 -2.99 -10.93
C LYS A 16 -6.54 -1.45 -11.00
N CYS A 17 -7.50 -0.77 -10.35
CA CYS A 17 -7.50 0.69 -10.22
C CYS A 17 -6.26 1.18 -9.46
N PHE A 18 -5.89 0.52 -8.36
CA PHE A 18 -4.67 0.82 -7.61
C PHE A 18 -3.42 0.64 -8.48
N ILE A 19 -3.25 -0.50 -9.15
CA ILE A 19 -2.09 -0.76 -10.03
C ILE A 19 -1.99 0.32 -11.12
N ASN A 20 -3.12 0.69 -11.74
CA ASN A 20 -3.13 1.74 -12.76
C ASN A 20 -2.74 3.11 -12.19
N SER A 21 -3.11 3.44 -10.95
CA SER A 21 -2.68 4.68 -10.30
C SER A 21 -1.16 4.74 -10.09
N ILE A 22 -0.53 3.59 -9.82
CA ILE A 22 0.94 3.49 -9.71
C ILE A 22 1.59 3.51 -11.10
N LYS A 23 1.02 2.81 -12.09
CA LYS A 23 1.53 2.84 -13.48
C LYS A 23 1.47 4.24 -14.10
N SER A 24 0.53 5.09 -13.68
CA SER A 24 0.36 6.46 -14.17
C SER A 24 1.23 7.50 -13.47
N GLN A 25 2.12 7.10 -12.57
CA GLN A 25 3.02 8.04 -11.90
C GLN A 25 3.98 8.70 -12.91
N THR A 26 4.15 10.02 -12.76
CA THR A 26 5.03 10.81 -13.63
C THR A 26 6.51 10.48 -13.44
N ASN A 27 6.88 9.99 -12.26
CA ASN A 27 8.22 9.53 -11.94
C ASN A 27 8.26 8.00 -11.86
N ASN A 28 9.19 7.38 -12.59
CA ASN A 28 9.31 5.93 -12.71
C ASN A 28 10.25 5.27 -11.68
N ASN A 29 10.75 6.01 -10.69
CA ASN A 29 11.69 5.50 -9.67
C ASN A 29 10.95 4.77 -8.54
N TRP A 30 10.22 3.72 -8.88
CA TRP A 30 9.47 2.89 -7.95
C TRP A 30 9.45 1.42 -8.38
N THR A 31 9.22 0.56 -7.40
CA THR A 31 8.84 -0.85 -7.58
C THR A 31 7.54 -1.13 -6.82
N LEU A 32 6.75 -2.07 -7.29
CA LEU A 32 5.49 -2.48 -6.64
C LEU A 32 5.52 -3.98 -6.36
N THR A 33 5.39 -4.34 -5.09
CA THR A 33 5.12 -5.71 -4.66
C THR A 33 3.70 -5.79 -4.11
N ILE A 34 2.87 -6.60 -4.74
CA ILE A 34 1.51 -6.90 -4.29
C ILE A 34 1.55 -8.24 -3.56
N ILE A 35 1.08 -8.26 -2.31
CA ILE A 35 1.02 -9.48 -1.51
C ILE A 35 -0.46 -9.80 -1.25
N HIS A 36 -0.93 -10.89 -1.82
CA HIS A 36 -2.28 -11.39 -1.60
C HIS A 36 -2.30 -12.27 -0.35
N ASP A 37 -3.26 -12.02 0.53
CA ASP A 37 -3.46 -12.78 1.76
C ASP A 37 -4.15 -14.13 1.48
N GLY A 38 -3.35 -15.17 1.33
CA GLY A 38 -3.74 -16.49 0.87
C GLY A 38 -3.52 -16.72 -0.63
N LEU A 39 -3.76 -17.95 -1.09
CA LEU A 39 -3.61 -18.32 -2.50
C LEU A 39 -4.79 -17.81 -3.33
N ASN A 40 -4.52 -17.21 -4.49
CA ASN A 40 -5.52 -16.78 -5.47
C ASN A 40 -4.97 -16.92 -6.91
N PRO A 41 -4.80 -18.14 -7.42
CA PRO A 41 -4.22 -18.38 -8.74
C PRO A 41 -5.06 -17.77 -9.87
N PHE A 42 -6.37 -17.61 -9.67
CA PHE A 42 -7.24 -16.98 -10.66
C PHE A 42 -6.90 -15.48 -10.81
N LEU A 43 -6.78 -14.76 -9.70
CA LEU A 43 -6.38 -13.35 -9.74
C LEU A 43 -4.98 -13.17 -10.31
N LYS A 44 -4.03 -14.02 -9.91
CA LYS A 44 -2.68 -13.99 -10.45
C LYS A 44 -2.68 -14.14 -11.97
N LYS A 45 -3.36 -15.18 -12.46
CA LYS A 45 -3.49 -15.43 -13.90
C LYS A 45 -4.17 -14.27 -14.61
N GLU A 46 -5.23 -13.70 -14.05
CA GLU A 46 -5.93 -12.54 -14.61
C GLU A 46 -5.00 -11.32 -14.74
N LEU A 47 -4.18 -11.03 -13.71
CA LEU A 47 -3.21 -9.94 -13.76
C LEU A 47 -2.09 -10.18 -14.77
N GLU A 48 -1.67 -11.44 -14.97
CA GLU A 48 -0.70 -11.83 -16.00
C GLU A 48 -1.30 -11.67 -17.40
N ASP A 49 -2.47 -12.24 -17.66
CA ASP A 49 -3.15 -12.24 -18.96
C ASP A 49 -3.47 -10.80 -19.43
N GLU A 50 -3.81 -9.91 -18.51
CA GLU A 50 -4.10 -8.50 -18.78
C GLU A 50 -2.86 -7.57 -18.73
N ASN A 51 -1.66 -8.11 -18.62
CA ASN A 51 -0.39 -7.37 -18.58
C ASN A 51 -0.30 -6.32 -17.46
N TYR A 52 -0.86 -6.63 -16.29
CA TYR A 52 -0.67 -5.81 -15.10
C TYR A 52 0.70 -6.03 -14.46
N LEU A 53 1.24 -7.25 -14.53
CA LEU A 53 2.53 -7.60 -13.96
C LEU A 53 3.67 -7.22 -14.91
N ILE A 54 4.73 -6.64 -14.38
CA ILE A 54 5.92 -6.21 -15.12
C ILE A 54 7.13 -6.80 -14.41
N LYS A 55 7.90 -7.63 -15.12
CA LYS A 55 9.08 -8.27 -14.56
C LYS A 55 9.97 -7.25 -13.84
N ASP A 56 10.40 -7.60 -12.65
CA ASP A 56 11.28 -6.82 -11.75
C ASP A 56 10.73 -5.43 -11.35
N LYS A 57 9.50 -5.08 -11.74
CA LYS A 57 8.88 -3.79 -11.43
C LYS A 57 7.52 -3.90 -10.74
N ILE A 58 6.63 -4.78 -11.21
CA ILE A 58 5.33 -5.08 -10.59
C ILE A 58 5.23 -6.58 -10.43
N ILE A 59 5.36 -7.05 -9.20
CA ILE A 59 5.32 -8.47 -8.86
C ILE A 59 4.13 -8.78 -7.96
N PHE A 60 3.56 -9.97 -8.13
CA PHE A 60 2.45 -10.47 -7.34
C PHE A 60 2.90 -11.71 -6.58
N ILE A 61 2.76 -11.67 -5.26
CA ILE A 61 3.10 -12.75 -4.33
C ILE A 61 1.81 -13.26 -3.70
N GLU A 62 1.60 -14.56 -3.76
CA GLU A 62 0.55 -15.24 -3.02
C GLU A 62 1.15 -15.74 -1.70
N TYR A 63 0.65 -15.23 -0.57
CA TYR A 63 1.07 -15.76 0.71
C TYR A 63 0.42 -17.14 0.93
N PRO A 64 1.15 -18.17 1.39
CA PRO A 64 0.66 -19.56 1.36
C PRO A 64 -0.63 -19.79 2.14
N THR A 65 -0.83 -19.03 3.21
CA THR A 65 -1.99 -19.17 4.12
C THR A 65 -2.58 -17.80 4.41
N ARG A 66 -3.91 -17.75 4.58
CA ARG A 66 -4.59 -16.53 5.00
C ARG A 66 -4.21 -16.15 6.43
N THR A 67 -3.86 -14.88 6.66
CA THR A 67 -3.40 -14.39 7.96
C THR A 67 -4.49 -13.71 8.79
N GLU A 68 -5.56 -13.21 8.17
CA GLU A 68 -6.73 -12.58 8.80
C GLU A 68 -6.44 -11.36 9.70
N ASN A 69 -5.22 -10.84 9.70
CA ASN A 69 -4.76 -9.77 10.61
C ASN A 69 -4.66 -8.43 9.88
N TYR A 70 -5.68 -8.03 9.13
CA TYR A 70 -5.70 -6.76 8.38
C TYR A 70 -4.46 -6.55 7.48
N GLY A 71 -3.76 -7.65 7.13
CA GLY A 71 -2.51 -7.64 6.36
C GLY A 71 -1.26 -7.24 7.15
N HIS A 72 -1.34 -7.06 8.47
CA HIS A 72 -0.20 -6.63 9.28
C HIS A 72 0.95 -7.65 9.27
N LEU A 73 0.64 -8.96 9.34
CA LEU A 73 1.66 -10.00 9.24
C LEU A 73 2.33 -10.02 7.86
N LEU A 74 1.61 -9.69 6.79
CA LEU A 74 2.18 -9.60 5.45
C LEU A 74 3.11 -8.38 5.31
N ARG A 75 2.79 -7.26 5.94
CA ARG A 75 3.67 -6.08 5.99
C ARG A 75 4.95 -6.38 6.78
N LYS A 76 4.81 -7.05 7.93
CA LYS A 76 5.98 -7.53 8.69
C LYS A 76 6.85 -8.44 7.84
N TRP A 77 6.26 -9.45 7.23
CA TRP A 77 6.97 -10.37 6.35
C TRP A 77 7.69 -9.64 5.22
N ALA A 78 7.04 -8.65 4.60
CA ALA A 78 7.63 -7.84 3.54
C ALA A 78 8.88 -7.07 4.01
N LEU A 79 8.81 -6.42 5.18
CA LEU A 79 9.95 -5.72 5.78
C LEU A 79 11.14 -6.64 6.05
N GLU A 80 10.88 -7.88 6.46
CA GLU A 80 11.90 -8.86 6.83
C GLU A 80 12.51 -9.58 5.60
N ASN A 81 11.73 -9.80 4.55
CA ASN A 81 12.09 -10.73 3.46
C ASN A 81 12.33 -10.06 2.10
N LEU A 82 11.80 -8.85 1.87
CA LEU A 82 11.98 -8.19 0.59
C LEU A 82 13.27 -7.34 0.55
N LYS A 83 13.87 -7.28 -0.64
CA LYS A 83 14.87 -6.26 -0.94
C LYS A 83 14.13 -4.94 -1.18
N LEU A 84 14.38 -3.97 -0.32
CA LEU A 84 13.73 -2.66 -0.37
C LEU A 84 14.70 -1.60 -0.89
N ASP A 85 14.14 -0.60 -1.57
CA ASP A 85 14.85 0.60 -2.00
C ASP A 85 15.06 1.60 -0.85
N ASP A 86 15.44 2.85 -1.15
CA ASP A 86 15.73 3.87 -0.14
C ASP A 86 14.52 4.18 0.75
N TYR A 87 13.34 4.20 0.14
CA TYR A 87 12.06 4.47 0.80
C TYR A 87 11.11 3.30 0.63
N ILE A 88 10.21 3.17 1.59
CA ILE A 88 9.08 2.23 1.52
C ILE A 88 7.75 2.95 1.76
N LEU A 89 6.75 2.59 0.97
CA LEU A 89 5.34 2.87 1.19
C LEU A 89 4.64 1.52 1.44
N LEU A 90 4.17 1.31 2.67
CA LEU A 90 3.27 0.20 2.99
C LEU A 90 1.83 0.67 2.74
N THR A 91 1.05 -0.10 2.00
CA THR A 91 -0.31 0.34 1.61
C THR A 91 -1.27 -0.83 1.45
N ASN A 92 -2.50 -0.53 1.10
CA ASN A 92 -3.52 -1.49 0.71
C ASN A 92 -3.77 -1.44 -0.80
N GLY A 93 -4.22 -2.56 -1.37
CA GLY A 93 -4.53 -2.66 -2.80
C GLY A 93 -5.84 -1.97 -3.22
N ASP A 94 -6.45 -1.16 -2.35
CA ASP A 94 -7.68 -0.39 -2.59
C ASP A 94 -7.46 1.14 -2.53
N ASN A 95 -6.24 1.58 -2.37
CA ASN A 95 -5.87 2.99 -2.41
C ASN A 95 -5.72 3.49 -3.86
N TYR A 96 -5.82 4.80 -4.06
CA TYR A 96 -5.53 5.48 -5.32
C TYR A 96 -4.54 6.62 -5.07
N TYR A 97 -3.48 6.67 -5.85
CA TYR A 97 -2.44 7.71 -5.76
C TYR A 97 -2.49 8.65 -6.95
N THR A 98 -2.39 9.96 -6.67
CA THR A 98 -2.31 10.97 -7.72
C THR A 98 -1.02 10.81 -8.55
N PRO A 99 -1.02 11.15 -9.84
CA PRO A 99 0.10 10.86 -10.74
C PRO A 99 1.46 11.48 -10.34
N ASN A 100 1.45 12.53 -9.53
CA ASN A 100 2.67 13.23 -9.08
C ASN A 100 3.17 12.80 -7.68
N MET A 101 2.52 11.85 -7.02
CA MET A 101 2.83 11.49 -5.63
C MET A 101 4.30 11.05 -5.48
N ILE A 102 4.78 10.16 -6.33
CA ILE A 102 6.17 9.65 -6.25
C ILE A 102 7.18 10.77 -6.53
N ASP A 103 6.90 11.62 -7.49
CA ASP A 103 7.77 12.75 -7.81
C ASP A 103 7.88 13.74 -6.65
N GLU A 104 6.75 14.05 -6.00
CA GLU A 104 6.74 14.94 -4.84
C GLU A 104 7.46 14.32 -3.63
N VAL A 105 7.31 13.03 -3.38
CA VAL A 105 8.02 12.32 -2.32
C VAL A 105 9.53 12.32 -2.58
N LEU A 106 9.97 12.03 -3.80
CA LEU A 106 11.40 11.91 -4.12
C LEU A 106 12.13 13.25 -4.17
N LYS A 107 11.42 14.37 -4.24
CA LYS A 107 12.00 15.72 -4.03
C LYS A 107 12.36 15.99 -2.57
N ARG A 108 11.81 15.21 -1.66
CA ARG A 108 12.06 15.32 -0.22
C ARG A 108 13.26 14.46 0.17
N ASN A 109 13.93 14.85 1.25
CA ASN A 109 15.06 14.11 1.81
C ASN A 109 14.86 13.75 3.29
N GLU A 110 13.64 13.91 3.77
CA GLU A 110 13.25 13.60 5.14
C GLU A 110 13.17 12.07 5.34
N ASP A 111 13.38 11.65 6.58
CA ASP A 111 13.32 10.22 6.95
C ASP A 111 11.91 9.67 6.94
N LEU A 112 10.91 10.54 7.19
CA LEU A 112 9.49 10.23 7.17
C LEU A 112 8.74 11.34 6.45
N ILE A 113 7.93 10.96 5.47
CA ILE A 113 7.11 11.84 4.65
C ILE A 113 5.68 11.35 4.74
N TYR A 114 4.75 12.22 5.05
CA TYR A 114 3.32 11.91 5.02
C TYR A 114 2.58 12.96 4.19
N PHE A 115 1.46 12.55 3.64
CA PHE A 115 0.64 13.40 2.78
C PHE A 115 -0.84 13.26 3.12
N ASP A 116 -1.61 14.29 2.75
CA ASP A 116 -3.04 14.31 2.98
C ASP A 116 -3.75 13.28 2.12
N LEU A 117 -4.90 12.83 2.57
CA LEU A 117 -5.70 11.86 1.83
C LEU A 117 -7.19 12.25 1.81
N VAL A 118 -7.86 11.79 0.78
CA VAL A 118 -9.33 11.80 0.72
C VAL A 118 -9.82 10.41 1.11
N HIS A 119 -10.51 10.33 2.22
CA HIS A 119 -11.06 9.07 2.71
C HIS A 119 -12.52 8.90 2.28
N SER A 120 -12.84 7.75 1.71
CA SER A 120 -14.22 7.37 1.44
C SER A 120 -14.81 6.65 2.65
N HIS A 121 -15.55 7.37 3.47
CA HIS A 121 -16.30 6.73 4.55
C HIS A 121 -17.59 6.13 3.97
N LYS A 122 -17.57 4.84 3.67
CA LYS A 122 -18.82 4.08 3.55
C LYS A 122 -19.41 4.00 4.96
N ASN A 123 -20.44 4.79 5.22
CA ASN A 123 -21.19 4.61 6.45
C ASN A 123 -21.93 3.28 6.36
N VAL A 124 -21.47 2.28 7.11
CA VAL A 124 -21.97 0.90 7.11
C VAL A 124 -23.49 0.86 7.42
N ASN A 125 -24.01 1.89 8.08
CA ASN A 125 -25.42 2.00 8.49
C ASN A 125 -26.28 2.84 7.54
N ASN A 126 -25.71 3.41 6.46
CA ASN A 126 -26.47 4.27 5.57
C ASN A 126 -26.01 4.04 4.12
N HIS A 127 -26.57 3.02 3.48
CA HIS A 127 -26.22 2.55 2.15
C HIS A 127 -26.34 3.59 1.03
N ASN A 128 -26.90 4.77 1.29
CA ASN A 128 -27.21 5.78 0.30
C ASN A 128 -26.38 7.08 0.38
N LYS A 129 -25.41 7.19 1.29
CA LYS A 129 -24.56 8.39 1.37
C LYS A 129 -23.09 7.99 1.33
N HIS A 130 -22.46 8.15 0.16
CA HIS A 130 -21.02 8.23 0.05
C HIS A 130 -20.59 9.62 0.52
N SER A 131 -19.98 9.72 1.68
CA SER A 131 -19.29 10.94 2.09
C SER A 131 -17.78 10.76 1.86
N TYR A 132 -17.19 11.65 1.08
CA TYR A 132 -15.75 11.77 1.00
C TYR A 132 -15.31 12.83 2.01
N GLY A 133 -14.37 12.46 2.87
CA GLY A 133 -13.76 13.37 3.84
C GLY A 133 -12.32 13.65 3.45
N PHE A 134 -11.93 14.92 3.41
CA PHE A 134 -10.52 15.29 3.35
C PHE A 134 -9.90 15.13 4.73
N MET A 135 -8.82 14.37 4.83
CA MET A 135 -8.04 14.19 6.04
C MET A 135 -6.73 14.95 5.88
N ASN A 136 -6.61 16.03 6.66
CA ASN A 136 -5.35 16.71 6.86
C ASN A 136 -4.50 15.86 7.81
N SER A 137 -3.48 15.22 7.27
CA SER A 137 -2.68 14.25 7.98
C SER A 137 -1.78 14.91 9.02
N GLN A 138 -1.69 14.29 10.17
CA GLN A 138 -0.86 14.74 11.29
C GLN A 138 -0.29 13.51 11.99
N LEU A 139 0.91 13.61 12.56
CA LEU A 139 1.52 12.53 13.34
C LEU A 139 0.81 12.38 14.71
N LYS A 140 -0.43 11.98 14.67
CA LYS A 140 -1.25 11.66 15.85
C LYS A 140 -2.29 10.59 15.51
N SER A 141 -2.77 9.90 16.54
CA SER A 141 -3.79 8.85 16.39
C SER A 141 -5.00 9.33 15.58
N SER A 142 -5.51 8.48 14.70
CA SER A 142 -6.65 8.71 13.80
C SER A 142 -6.44 9.81 12.74
N HIS A 143 -5.21 10.29 12.53
CA HIS A 143 -4.88 11.30 11.52
C HIS A 143 -3.76 10.84 10.59
N VAL A 144 -3.41 9.56 10.66
CA VAL A 144 -2.45 8.88 9.79
C VAL A 144 -3.07 7.55 9.37
N ASP A 145 -2.88 7.20 8.13
CA ASP A 145 -3.18 5.89 7.55
C ASP A 145 -1.88 5.31 7.00
N ILE A 146 -1.72 4.01 7.04
CA ILE A 146 -0.50 3.37 6.54
C ILE A 146 -0.23 3.67 5.07
N GLY A 147 -1.28 3.89 4.29
CA GLY A 147 -1.21 4.21 2.88
C GLY A 147 -0.79 5.65 2.56
N ASN A 148 -0.61 6.52 3.56
CA ASN A 148 -0.18 7.90 3.34
C ASN A 148 1.14 8.27 4.01
N VAL A 149 1.93 7.26 4.39
CA VAL A 149 3.25 7.44 5.01
C VAL A 149 4.31 6.74 4.20
N VAL A 150 5.33 7.49 3.82
CA VAL A 150 6.56 6.98 3.21
C VAL A 150 7.70 7.19 4.19
N VAL A 151 8.49 6.16 4.41
CA VAL A 151 9.58 6.18 5.40
C VAL A 151 10.85 5.60 4.80
N ARG A 152 12.02 6.02 5.30
CA ARG A 152 13.30 5.38 4.95
C ARG A 152 13.24 3.89 5.28
N SER A 153 13.58 3.03 4.31
CA SER A 153 13.45 1.57 4.45
C SER A 153 14.29 0.99 5.60
N ASN A 154 15.45 1.57 5.87
CA ASN A 154 16.29 1.17 7.01
C ASN A 154 15.61 1.46 8.36
N LEU A 155 14.89 2.57 8.47
CA LEU A 155 14.12 2.92 9.67
C LEU A 155 12.90 2.01 9.81
N ALA A 156 12.16 1.79 8.71
CA ALA A 156 11.03 0.86 8.72
C ALA A 156 11.46 -0.55 9.17
N LYS A 157 12.59 -1.06 8.67
CA LYS A 157 13.13 -2.35 9.11
C LYS A 157 13.57 -2.37 10.57
N LYS A 158 14.15 -1.27 11.06
CA LYS A 158 14.60 -1.15 12.44
C LYS A 158 13.42 -1.14 13.43
N VAL A 159 12.36 -0.43 13.11
CA VAL A 159 11.14 -0.35 13.92
C VAL A 159 10.32 -1.63 13.79
N GLY A 160 10.20 -2.15 12.57
CA GLY A 160 9.40 -3.31 12.24
C GLY A 160 7.89 -3.00 12.25
N PHE A 161 7.08 -4.04 11.99
CA PHE A 161 5.63 -3.99 12.09
C PHE A 161 5.19 -5.07 13.08
N ASN A 162 4.98 -4.71 14.34
CA ASN A 162 4.87 -5.66 15.45
C ASN A 162 3.43 -5.82 15.98
N SER A 163 2.53 -4.89 15.66
CA SER A 163 1.14 -4.97 16.08
C SER A 163 0.30 -5.75 15.07
N VAL A 164 -0.70 -6.45 15.57
CA VAL A 164 -1.73 -7.16 14.77
C VAL A 164 -3.14 -6.62 15.07
N LYS A 165 -3.23 -5.54 15.82
CA LYS A 165 -4.51 -4.92 16.18
C LYS A 165 -5.07 -4.10 15.02
N PHE A 166 -6.37 -3.92 14.99
CA PHE A 166 -6.98 -2.89 14.18
C PHE A 166 -6.38 -1.51 14.54
N ALA A 167 -6.09 -0.67 13.56
CA ALA A 167 -5.40 0.61 13.75
C ALA A 167 -3.94 0.52 14.24
N ALA A 168 -3.24 -0.59 13.92
CA ALA A 168 -1.81 -0.72 14.16
C ALA A 168 -0.95 0.29 13.37
N ASP A 169 -1.54 1.00 12.45
CA ASP A 169 -0.90 2.05 11.63
C ASP A 169 -0.34 3.19 12.50
N TRP A 170 -0.82 3.29 13.75
CA TRP A 170 -0.40 4.31 14.69
C TRP A 170 0.66 3.83 15.70
N GLU A 171 0.78 2.52 15.94
CA GLU A 171 1.75 1.94 16.88
C GLU A 171 3.15 1.82 16.26
#